data_18402ad274b24853200beeccd8370450
#
_entry.id   18402ad274b24853200beeccd8370450
#
_cell.length_a   1.000
_cell.length_b   1.000
_cell.length_c   1.000
_cell.angle_alpha   90.00
_cell.angle_beta   90.00
_cell.angle_gamma   90.00
#
_symmetry.space_group_name_H-M   'P 1'
#
loop_
_entity.id
_entity.type
_entity.pdbx_description
1 polymer ?
#
loop_
_entity_poly.entity_id
_entity_poly.type
_entity_poly.pdbx_seq_one_letter_code
_entity_poly.pdbx_strand_id
1 'polypeptide(L)'
;MNDTTDKPAVFTDTHTHLADPLLAVRAAEVIRQADGAGVRRFIVPSANRGDWKAVSDLASDNIVPAFGIHPWWAGGEAERQDLDRLADYLAGHPQAWVGEIGLDYLRASDDAQRQRQRALLAAQLQLAGDYRRPFVLHNVRASADLPALLKQYRNPCGGIVHAFSGSLEEAAAFCKLGLKIGIGSLLLNPQAKKARRAAAELPLEHIVLETDSPYMSEGGTPADISRIAEIVCCLRGIGLTELSAATERNVDGLLAFSSAV
;
A
#
# COMPACT_ATOMS: atom_id res chain seq x y z
N MET A 1 24.51 -8.16 32.18
CA MET A 1 23.26 -7.42 32.19
C MET A 1 23.25 -6.59 30.91
N ASN A 2 22.63 -7.11 29.85
CA ASN A 2 22.46 -6.32 28.61
C ASN A 2 21.23 -5.46 28.84
N ASP A 3 21.46 -4.18 29.02
CA ASP A 3 20.44 -3.15 29.00
C ASP A 3 20.00 -2.91 27.54
N THR A 4 19.19 -3.83 27.02
CA THR A 4 18.40 -3.56 25.83
C THR A 4 17.28 -2.67 26.28
N THR A 5 17.51 -1.34 26.29
CA THR A 5 16.42 -0.36 26.34
C THR A 5 15.42 -0.76 25.28
N ASP A 6 14.30 -1.29 25.72
CA ASP A 6 13.20 -1.78 24.89
C ASP A 6 12.62 -0.55 24.15
N LYS A 7 13.12 -0.30 22.93
CA LYS A 7 12.59 0.80 22.12
C LYS A 7 11.12 0.50 21.88
N PRO A 8 10.23 1.47 22.09
CA PRO A 8 8.81 1.25 21.83
C PRO A 8 8.62 0.79 20.37
N ALA A 9 7.73 -0.19 20.19
CA ALA A 9 7.37 -0.66 18.87
C ALA A 9 6.77 0.51 18.07
N VAL A 10 7.28 0.72 16.86
CA VAL A 10 6.78 1.75 15.94
C VAL A 10 6.39 1.11 14.63
N PHE A 11 5.41 1.68 13.95
CA PHE A 11 4.84 1.12 12.75
C PHE A 11 4.61 2.19 11.68
N THR A 12 4.65 1.76 10.42
CA THR A 12 4.16 2.50 9.27
C THR A 12 2.80 1.94 8.86
N ASP A 13 1.80 2.82 8.68
CA ASP A 13 0.60 2.47 7.94
C ASP A 13 0.90 2.63 6.45
N THR A 14 1.07 1.51 5.74
CA THR A 14 1.50 1.51 4.35
C THR A 14 0.39 1.74 3.35
N HIS A 15 -0.86 1.91 3.81
CA HIS A 15 -1.99 2.25 2.97
C HIS A 15 -3.12 2.87 3.80
N THR A 16 -3.26 4.19 3.73
CA THR A 16 -4.34 4.94 4.39
C THR A 16 -4.76 6.14 3.55
N HIS A 17 -6.06 6.34 3.37
CA HIS A 17 -6.61 7.45 2.60
C HIS A 17 -6.84 8.70 3.48
N LEU A 18 -5.78 9.25 4.07
CA LEU A 18 -5.86 10.46 4.91
C LEU A 18 -6.42 11.68 4.19
N ALA A 19 -6.35 11.71 2.85
CA ALA A 19 -6.94 12.75 2.01
C ALA A 19 -8.44 12.54 1.74
N ASP A 20 -9.01 11.38 2.10
CA ASP A 20 -10.45 11.13 1.96
C ASP A 20 -11.25 12.10 2.83
N PRO A 21 -12.37 12.67 2.32
CA PRO A 21 -13.19 13.63 3.08
C PRO A 21 -13.59 13.17 4.48
N LEU A 22 -13.76 11.86 4.71
CA LEU A 22 -14.11 11.31 6.03
C LEU A 22 -12.99 11.46 7.07
N LEU A 23 -11.73 11.49 6.63
CA LEU A 23 -10.55 11.66 7.50
C LEU A 23 -9.95 13.07 7.39
N ALA A 24 -9.94 13.67 6.21
CA ALA A 24 -9.29 14.94 5.92
C ALA A 24 -9.76 16.09 6.83
N VAL A 25 -11.07 16.15 7.14
CA VAL A 25 -11.65 17.17 8.01
C VAL A 25 -11.09 17.15 9.44
N ARG A 26 -10.46 16.05 9.85
CA ARG A 26 -9.84 15.85 11.16
C ARG A 26 -8.44 15.21 11.07
N ALA A 27 -7.76 15.35 9.94
CA ALA A 27 -6.50 14.66 9.67
C ALA A 27 -5.45 14.86 10.77
N ALA A 28 -5.29 16.08 11.28
CA ALA A 28 -4.36 16.36 12.37
C ALA A 28 -4.69 15.61 13.67
N GLU A 29 -5.96 15.41 13.97
CA GLU A 29 -6.41 14.61 15.12
C GLU A 29 -6.15 13.12 14.88
N VAL A 30 -6.50 12.61 13.70
CA VAL A 30 -6.28 11.21 13.30
C VAL A 30 -4.81 10.86 13.37
N ILE A 31 -3.91 11.72 12.85
CA ILE A 31 -2.46 11.53 12.90
C ILE A 31 -1.96 11.51 14.36
N ARG A 32 -2.43 12.42 15.22
CA ARG A 32 -2.05 12.40 16.65
C ARG A 32 -2.52 11.14 17.37
N GLN A 33 -3.73 10.66 17.06
CA GLN A 33 -4.24 9.39 17.63
C GLN A 33 -3.39 8.20 17.16
N ALA A 34 -3.03 8.16 15.88
CA ALA A 34 -2.16 7.16 15.31
C ALA A 34 -0.75 7.19 15.95
N ASP A 35 -0.19 8.40 16.14
CA ASP A 35 1.07 8.60 16.84
C ASP A 35 1.03 8.03 18.27
N GLY A 36 -0.04 8.28 19.01
CA GLY A 36 -0.29 7.68 20.32
C GLY A 36 -0.39 6.15 20.30
N ALA A 37 -0.79 5.56 19.19
CA ALA A 37 -0.84 4.12 18.93
C ALA A 37 0.46 3.53 18.37
N GLY A 38 1.54 4.33 18.26
CA GLY A 38 2.85 3.90 17.76
C GLY A 38 3.01 3.99 16.24
N VAL A 39 2.06 4.55 15.50
CA VAL A 39 2.18 4.74 14.04
C VAL A 39 2.90 6.06 13.76
N ARG A 40 4.06 5.98 13.13
CA ARG A 40 4.96 7.12 12.92
C ARG A 40 5.05 7.57 11.47
N ARG A 41 4.62 6.74 10.54
CA ARG A 41 4.76 6.98 9.11
C ARG A 41 3.52 6.49 8.37
N PHE A 42 3.20 7.18 7.26
CA PHE A 42 1.99 6.91 6.48
C PHE A 42 2.34 6.93 4.99
N ILE A 43 1.85 5.94 4.24
CA ILE A 43 1.81 6.00 2.78
C ILE A 43 0.37 6.31 2.39
N VAL A 44 0.18 7.44 1.71
CA VAL A 44 -1.14 7.98 1.41
C VAL A 44 -1.37 7.92 -0.10
N PRO A 45 -2.08 6.89 -0.59
CA PRO A 45 -2.39 6.76 -2.00
C PRO A 45 -3.57 7.65 -2.40
N SER A 46 -3.57 8.03 -3.68
CA SER A 46 -4.69 8.66 -4.37
C SER A 46 -5.46 7.64 -5.20
N ALA A 47 -6.74 7.88 -5.45
CA ALA A 47 -7.54 7.04 -6.35
C ALA A 47 -7.61 7.61 -7.77
N ASN A 48 -7.51 8.92 -7.93
CA ASN A 48 -7.60 9.59 -9.23
C ASN A 48 -7.02 11.00 -9.17
N ARG A 49 -6.97 11.69 -10.33
CA ARG A 49 -6.45 13.07 -10.43
C ARG A 49 -7.11 14.07 -9.47
N GLY A 50 -8.38 13.87 -9.12
CA GLY A 50 -9.10 14.76 -8.21
C GLY A 50 -8.50 14.79 -6.80
N ASP A 51 -7.86 13.68 -6.39
CA ASP A 51 -7.30 13.52 -5.05
C ASP A 51 -5.84 14.01 -4.96
N TRP A 52 -5.12 14.12 -6.09
CA TRP A 52 -3.65 14.34 -6.10
C TRP A 52 -3.24 15.60 -5.35
N LYS A 53 -3.99 16.69 -5.51
CA LYS A 53 -3.66 17.92 -4.76
C LYS A 53 -3.80 17.71 -3.26
N ALA A 54 -4.88 17.10 -2.80
CA ALA A 54 -5.11 16.85 -1.38
C ALA A 54 -4.04 15.89 -0.79
N VAL A 55 -3.65 14.85 -1.54
CA VAL A 55 -2.57 13.94 -1.16
C VAL A 55 -1.21 14.67 -1.13
N SER A 56 -0.95 15.53 -2.12
CA SER A 56 0.27 16.36 -2.18
C SER A 56 0.36 17.33 -1.00
N ASP A 57 -0.75 17.97 -0.63
CA ASP A 57 -0.79 18.94 0.48
C ASP A 57 -0.53 18.29 1.86
N LEU A 58 -0.71 16.97 1.99
CA LEU A 58 -0.40 16.21 3.20
C LEU A 58 1.07 15.77 3.28
N ALA A 59 1.82 15.83 2.18
CA ALA A 59 3.19 15.32 2.12
C ALA A 59 4.10 15.99 3.16
N SER A 60 4.86 15.17 3.90
CA SER A 60 5.78 15.62 4.95
C SER A 60 6.84 14.53 5.20
N ASP A 61 7.76 14.74 6.14
CA ASP A 61 8.81 13.77 6.47
C ASP A 61 8.26 12.40 6.89
N ASN A 62 7.05 12.37 7.42
CA ASN A 62 6.38 11.14 7.88
C ASN A 62 5.16 10.74 7.04
N ILE A 63 4.82 11.49 6.00
CA ILE A 63 3.71 11.19 5.08
C ILE A 63 4.26 11.13 3.66
N VAL A 64 4.29 9.93 3.11
CA VAL A 64 4.72 9.64 1.74
C VAL A 64 3.51 9.64 0.82
N PRO A 65 3.40 10.59 -0.11
CA PRO A 65 2.32 10.59 -1.07
C PRO A 65 2.51 9.48 -2.11
N ALA A 66 1.42 8.87 -2.58
CA ALA A 66 1.45 8.00 -3.74
C ALA A 66 0.40 8.47 -4.76
N PHE A 67 0.86 8.80 -5.97
CA PHE A 67 0.00 9.31 -7.03
C PHE A 67 -0.29 8.21 -8.05
N GLY A 68 -1.56 8.01 -8.35
CA GLY A 68 -1.99 6.98 -9.29
C GLY A 68 -3.42 7.18 -9.77
N ILE A 69 -3.81 6.31 -10.69
CA ILE A 69 -5.18 6.22 -11.22
C ILE A 69 -5.65 4.80 -10.93
N HIS A 70 -6.55 4.66 -9.98
CA HIS A 70 -7.13 3.40 -9.56
C HIS A 70 -7.89 2.72 -10.73
N PRO A 71 -7.91 1.40 -10.83
CA PRO A 71 -8.55 0.67 -11.93
C PRO A 71 -10.03 1.01 -12.17
N TRP A 72 -10.71 1.56 -11.18
CA TRP A 72 -12.10 2.00 -11.34
C TRP A 72 -12.26 3.18 -12.32
N TRP A 73 -11.19 3.90 -12.60
CA TRP A 73 -11.15 5.06 -13.48
C TRP A 73 -10.58 4.74 -14.87
N ALA A 74 -10.30 3.44 -15.15
CA ALA A 74 -9.77 3.02 -16.44
C ALA A 74 -10.75 3.27 -17.60
N GLY A 75 -10.23 3.83 -18.70
CA GLY A 75 -11.01 4.14 -19.90
C GLY A 75 -11.81 5.43 -19.81
N GLY A 76 -11.50 6.31 -18.87
CA GLY A 76 -12.05 7.66 -18.80
C GLY A 76 -11.60 8.52 -19.99
N GLU A 77 -12.43 9.52 -20.39
CA GLU A 77 -12.14 10.40 -21.52
C GLU A 77 -10.82 11.20 -21.36
N ALA A 78 -10.43 11.49 -20.13
CA ALA A 78 -9.22 12.24 -19.80
C ALA A 78 -8.00 11.36 -19.49
N GLU A 79 -8.07 10.03 -19.62
CA GLU A 79 -7.03 9.09 -19.15
C GLU A 79 -5.62 9.44 -19.64
N ARG A 80 -5.47 9.80 -20.93
CA ARG A 80 -4.17 10.20 -21.47
C ARG A 80 -3.64 11.47 -20.83
N GLN A 81 -4.48 12.48 -20.64
CA GLN A 81 -4.11 13.74 -19.99
C GLN A 81 -3.78 13.50 -18.50
N ASP A 82 -4.48 12.57 -17.86
CA ASP A 82 -4.23 12.21 -16.47
C ASP A 82 -2.90 11.46 -16.33
N LEU A 83 -2.52 10.61 -17.28
CA LEU A 83 -1.19 9.98 -17.32
C LEU A 83 -0.06 11.01 -17.53
N ASP A 84 -0.25 11.98 -18.44
CA ASP A 84 0.72 13.06 -18.65
C ASP A 84 0.89 13.89 -17.35
N ARG A 85 -0.24 14.21 -16.68
CA ARG A 85 -0.23 14.91 -15.39
C ARG A 85 0.39 14.08 -14.26
N LEU A 86 0.19 12.75 -14.26
CA LEU A 86 0.83 11.87 -13.29
C LEU A 86 2.36 11.97 -13.39
N ALA A 87 2.88 11.99 -14.62
CA ALA A 87 4.30 12.19 -14.85
C ALA A 87 4.80 13.53 -14.27
N ASP A 88 4.04 14.64 -14.45
CA ASP A 88 4.37 15.95 -13.85
C ASP A 88 4.40 15.87 -12.31
N TYR A 89 3.41 15.20 -11.69
CA TYR A 89 3.39 15.04 -10.24
C TYR A 89 4.57 14.21 -9.71
N LEU A 90 4.93 13.13 -10.39
CA LEU A 90 6.09 12.31 -10.03
C LEU A 90 7.41 13.08 -10.17
N ALA A 91 7.53 13.92 -11.20
CA ALA A 91 8.68 14.80 -11.40
C ALA A 91 8.78 15.87 -10.29
N GLY A 92 7.65 16.43 -9.86
CA GLY A 92 7.58 17.45 -8.82
C GLY A 92 7.72 16.94 -7.38
N HIS A 93 7.57 15.63 -7.16
CA HIS A 93 7.60 15.00 -5.84
C HIS A 93 8.57 13.83 -5.81
N PRO A 94 9.89 14.08 -5.61
CA PRO A 94 10.92 13.02 -5.67
C PRO A 94 10.70 11.83 -4.73
N GLN A 95 10.07 12.03 -3.57
CA GLN A 95 9.76 10.98 -2.59
C GLN A 95 8.45 10.22 -2.88
N ALA A 96 7.63 10.71 -3.84
CA ALA A 96 6.33 10.10 -4.10
C ALA A 96 6.45 8.69 -4.69
N TRP A 97 5.52 7.82 -4.30
CA TRP A 97 5.31 6.52 -4.90
C TRP A 97 4.28 6.59 -6.03
N VAL A 98 4.12 5.49 -6.76
CA VAL A 98 3.02 5.36 -7.74
C VAL A 98 1.89 4.55 -7.10
N GLY A 99 0.71 5.13 -6.97
CA GLY A 99 -0.42 4.43 -6.36
C GLY A 99 -1.60 5.33 -5.98
N GLU A 100 -2.75 4.73 -5.86
CA GLU A 100 -3.06 3.31 -6.00
C GLU A 100 -3.30 2.95 -7.47
N ILE A 101 -2.65 1.88 -7.94
CA ILE A 101 -2.77 1.36 -9.31
C ILE A 101 -3.13 -0.12 -9.25
N GLY A 102 -3.62 -0.73 -10.33
CA GLY A 102 -3.86 -2.17 -10.28
C GLY A 102 -5.01 -2.67 -11.15
N LEU A 103 -5.59 -3.80 -10.73
CA LEU A 103 -6.69 -4.47 -11.43
C LEU A 103 -7.81 -4.83 -10.45
N ASP A 104 -9.05 -4.56 -10.86
CA ASP A 104 -10.27 -4.95 -10.15
C ASP A 104 -11.23 -5.68 -11.11
N TYR A 105 -11.16 -7.00 -11.12
CA TYR A 105 -12.02 -7.83 -11.96
C TYR A 105 -13.37 -8.17 -11.32
N LEU A 106 -13.64 -7.69 -10.12
CA LEU A 106 -14.99 -7.67 -9.58
C LEU A 106 -15.83 -6.60 -10.28
N ARG A 107 -15.22 -5.44 -10.60
CA ARG A 107 -15.86 -4.33 -11.30
C ARG A 107 -15.73 -4.41 -12.82
N ALA A 108 -14.64 -4.94 -13.35
CA ALA A 108 -14.46 -5.19 -14.78
C ALA A 108 -15.16 -6.49 -15.18
N SER A 109 -16.44 -6.39 -15.54
CA SER A 109 -17.32 -7.52 -15.80
C SER A 109 -17.09 -8.18 -17.19
N ASP A 110 -16.49 -7.45 -18.13
CA ASP A 110 -16.21 -7.92 -19.50
C ASP A 110 -14.73 -7.77 -19.89
N ASP A 111 -14.34 -8.40 -20.99
CA ASP A 111 -12.97 -8.41 -21.46
C ASP A 111 -12.48 -7.03 -21.89
N ALA A 112 -13.35 -6.18 -22.43
CA ALA A 112 -12.99 -4.83 -22.86
C ALA A 112 -12.63 -3.95 -21.65
N GLN A 113 -13.40 -4.05 -20.56
CA GLN A 113 -13.11 -3.36 -19.31
C GLN A 113 -11.80 -3.86 -18.67
N ARG A 114 -11.57 -5.17 -18.65
CA ARG A 114 -10.31 -5.76 -18.17
C ARG A 114 -9.12 -5.31 -19.01
N GLN A 115 -9.28 -5.24 -20.33
CA GLN A 115 -8.23 -4.76 -21.22
C GLN A 115 -7.90 -3.29 -20.95
N ARG A 116 -8.89 -2.41 -20.71
CA ARG A 116 -8.66 -1.03 -20.30
C ARG A 116 -7.88 -0.94 -19.00
N GLN A 117 -8.28 -1.70 -17.97
CA GLN A 117 -7.53 -1.73 -16.70
C GLN A 117 -6.10 -2.21 -16.89
N ARG A 118 -5.86 -3.26 -17.70
CA ARG A 118 -4.50 -3.74 -18.01
C ARG A 118 -3.67 -2.68 -18.74
N ALA A 119 -4.26 -1.96 -19.69
CA ALA A 119 -3.56 -0.90 -20.43
C ALA A 119 -3.18 0.28 -19.50
N LEU A 120 -4.11 0.72 -18.65
CA LEU A 120 -3.86 1.76 -17.67
C LEU A 120 -2.78 1.33 -16.66
N LEU A 121 -2.84 0.11 -16.14
CA LEU A 121 -1.83 -0.42 -15.24
C LEU A 121 -0.45 -0.47 -15.89
N ALA A 122 -0.38 -0.95 -17.15
CA ALA A 122 0.88 -1.03 -17.89
C ALA A 122 1.54 0.35 -18.05
N ALA A 123 0.77 1.39 -18.39
CA ALA A 123 1.26 2.76 -18.50
C ALA A 123 1.81 3.29 -17.15
N GLN A 124 1.12 3.01 -16.05
CA GLN A 124 1.54 3.45 -14.73
C GLN A 124 2.74 2.66 -14.19
N LEU A 125 2.84 1.37 -14.48
CA LEU A 125 4.04 0.58 -14.16
C LEU A 125 5.26 1.07 -14.95
N GLN A 126 5.06 1.50 -16.22
CA GLN A 126 6.12 2.13 -16.99
C GLN A 126 6.60 3.41 -16.31
N LEU A 127 5.69 4.31 -15.91
CA LEU A 127 6.03 5.52 -15.16
C LEU A 127 6.75 5.20 -13.84
N ALA A 128 6.29 4.20 -13.09
CA ALA A 128 6.95 3.76 -11.86
C ALA A 128 8.41 3.32 -12.12
N GLY A 129 8.66 2.64 -13.23
CA GLY A 129 10.00 2.26 -13.67
C GLY A 129 10.86 3.46 -14.09
N ASP A 130 10.32 4.33 -14.94
CA ASP A 130 11.01 5.50 -15.50
C ASP A 130 11.44 6.49 -14.40
N TYR A 131 10.57 6.73 -13.42
CA TYR A 131 10.84 7.57 -12.27
C TYR A 131 11.52 6.83 -11.10
N ARG A 132 11.74 5.52 -11.22
CA ARG A 132 12.34 4.68 -10.17
C ARG A 132 11.59 4.79 -8.85
N ARG A 133 10.27 4.60 -8.87
CA ARG A 133 9.40 4.70 -7.70
C ARG A 133 8.83 3.33 -7.31
N PRO A 134 8.74 3.02 -6.02
CA PRO A 134 7.87 1.94 -5.55
C PRO A 134 6.42 2.20 -5.92
N PHE A 135 5.58 1.17 -5.89
CA PHE A 135 4.16 1.33 -6.17
C PHE A 135 3.27 0.60 -5.18
N VAL A 136 2.02 1.06 -5.07
CA VAL A 136 0.96 0.43 -4.28
C VAL A 136 -0.05 -0.19 -5.23
N LEU A 137 -0.22 -1.52 -5.13
CA LEU A 137 -0.95 -2.33 -6.09
C LEU A 137 -2.27 -2.84 -5.52
N HIS A 138 -3.37 -2.44 -6.14
CA HIS A 138 -4.71 -2.99 -5.95
C HIS A 138 -4.87 -4.31 -6.70
N ASN A 139 -5.41 -5.33 -6.05
CA ASN A 139 -5.63 -6.65 -6.63
C ASN A 139 -6.95 -7.26 -6.18
N VAL A 140 -7.97 -7.16 -7.01
CA VAL A 140 -9.24 -7.83 -6.76
C VAL A 140 -9.57 -8.79 -7.90
N ARG A 141 -9.53 -10.10 -7.61
CA ARG A 141 -9.81 -11.22 -8.56
C ARG A 141 -8.92 -11.20 -9.82
N ALA A 142 -7.74 -10.59 -9.75
CA ALA A 142 -6.85 -10.41 -10.90
C ALA A 142 -5.46 -11.05 -10.74
N SER A 143 -5.26 -11.85 -9.69
CA SER A 143 -3.95 -12.48 -9.38
C SER A 143 -3.39 -13.38 -10.49
N ALA A 144 -4.20 -13.80 -11.45
CA ALA A 144 -3.74 -14.58 -12.60
C ALA A 144 -3.00 -13.70 -13.64
N ASP A 145 -3.48 -12.47 -13.87
CA ASP A 145 -2.95 -11.57 -14.91
C ASP A 145 -1.79 -10.70 -14.42
N LEU A 146 -1.82 -10.28 -13.15
CA LEU A 146 -0.85 -9.37 -12.57
C LEU A 146 0.61 -9.84 -12.68
N PRO A 147 0.98 -11.11 -12.41
CA PRO A 147 2.37 -11.54 -12.50
C PRO A 147 2.99 -11.39 -13.89
N ALA A 148 2.20 -11.52 -14.96
CA ALA A 148 2.66 -11.34 -16.33
C ALA A 148 3.00 -9.87 -16.62
N LEU A 149 2.11 -8.95 -16.23
CA LEU A 149 2.33 -7.50 -16.37
C LEU A 149 3.52 -7.03 -15.52
N LEU A 150 3.62 -7.46 -14.26
CA LEU A 150 4.72 -7.11 -13.38
C LEU A 150 6.09 -7.60 -13.87
N LYS A 151 6.14 -8.75 -14.54
CA LYS A 151 7.37 -9.24 -15.19
C LYS A 151 7.74 -8.42 -16.42
N GLN A 152 6.75 -8.02 -17.23
CA GLN A 152 6.95 -7.21 -18.44
C GLN A 152 7.46 -5.81 -18.08
N TYR A 153 6.87 -5.19 -17.05
CA TYR A 153 7.22 -3.84 -16.57
C TYR A 153 8.02 -3.92 -15.27
N ARG A 154 9.11 -4.69 -15.30
CA ARG A 154 9.91 -4.95 -14.11
C ARG A 154 10.42 -3.65 -13.47
N ASN A 155 9.98 -3.38 -12.26
CA ASN A 155 10.43 -2.26 -11.46
C ASN A 155 11.38 -2.73 -10.35
N PRO A 156 12.66 -2.30 -10.35
CA PRO A 156 13.63 -2.71 -9.34
C PRO A 156 13.31 -2.14 -7.95
N CYS A 157 12.50 -1.10 -7.86
CA CYS A 157 12.12 -0.47 -6.59
C CYS A 157 11.08 -1.29 -5.80
N GLY A 158 10.47 -2.31 -6.42
CA GLY A 158 9.43 -3.10 -5.79
C GLY A 158 8.13 -2.34 -5.57
N GLY A 159 7.36 -2.78 -4.60
CA GLY A 159 6.06 -2.18 -4.25
C GLY A 159 5.33 -3.03 -3.21
N ILE A 160 4.06 -2.70 -3.01
CA ILE A 160 3.18 -3.37 -2.04
C ILE A 160 1.93 -3.85 -2.76
N VAL A 161 1.54 -5.11 -2.55
CA VAL A 161 0.17 -5.56 -2.85
C VAL A 161 -0.67 -5.30 -1.63
N HIS A 162 -1.51 -4.26 -1.68
CA HIS A 162 -2.33 -3.87 -0.53
C HIS A 162 -3.58 -4.74 -0.38
N ALA A 163 -4.21 -4.70 0.80
CA ALA A 163 -5.43 -5.41 1.20
C ALA A 163 -5.42 -6.90 0.79
N PHE A 164 -4.29 -7.56 1.00
CA PHE A 164 -4.09 -8.90 0.49
C PHE A 164 -5.07 -9.92 1.10
N SER A 165 -5.85 -10.58 0.23
CA SER A 165 -6.85 -11.58 0.60
C SER A 165 -6.70 -12.90 -0.16
N GLY A 166 -5.60 -13.06 -0.88
CA GLY A 166 -5.29 -14.24 -1.69
C GLY A 166 -4.77 -15.43 -0.91
N SER A 167 -4.30 -16.44 -1.63
CA SER A 167 -3.65 -17.64 -1.09
C SER A 167 -2.15 -17.40 -0.83
N LEU A 168 -1.51 -18.31 -0.09
CA LEU A 168 -0.04 -18.26 0.11
C LEU A 168 0.74 -18.40 -1.19
N GLU A 169 0.22 -19.19 -2.13
CA GLU A 169 0.82 -19.38 -3.45
C GLU A 169 0.78 -18.09 -4.27
N GLU A 170 -0.34 -17.33 -4.21
CA GLU A 170 -0.47 -16.01 -4.82
C GLU A 170 0.49 -15.02 -4.16
N ALA A 171 0.56 -14.98 -2.83
CA ALA A 171 1.51 -14.16 -2.10
C ALA A 171 2.96 -14.47 -2.50
N ALA A 172 3.33 -15.75 -2.53
CA ALA A 172 4.67 -16.19 -2.92
C ALA A 172 5.03 -15.79 -4.36
N ALA A 173 4.04 -15.74 -5.27
CA ALA A 173 4.25 -15.27 -6.64
C ALA A 173 4.59 -13.77 -6.68
N PHE A 174 3.91 -12.94 -5.89
CA PHE A 174 4.22 -11.52 -5.75
C PHE A 174 5.56 -11.27 -5.04
N CYS A 175 5.86 -12.01 -3.97
CA CYS A 175 7.14 -11.90 -3.26
C CYS A 175 8.33 -12.20 -4.18
N LYS A 176 8.22 -13.21 -5.06
CA LYS A 176 9.26 -13.53 -6.08
C LYS A 176 9.47 -12.39 -7.09
N LEU A 177 8.50 -11.49 -7.23
CA LEU A 177 8.61 -10.29 -8.07
C LEU A 177 9.12 -9.06 -7.30
N GLY A 178 9.52 -9.23 -6.05
CA GLY A 178 10.06 -8.16 -5.20
C GLY A 178 9.01 -7.34 -4.46
N LEU A 179 7.75 -7.80 -4.43
CA LEU A 179 6.68 -7.08 -3.74
C LEU A 179 6.57 -7.50 -2.28
N LYS A 180 6.12 -6.56 -1.44
CA LYS A 180 5.66 -6.80 -0.08
C LYS A 180 4.15 -7.04 -0.07
N ILE A 181 3.68 -7.70 0.96
CA ILE A 181 2.28 -8.08 1.15
C ILE A 181 1.71 -7.23 2.27
N GLY A 182 0.73 -6.41 1.94
CA GLY A 182 -0.02 -5.59 2.89
C GLY A 182 -0.97 -6.46 3.72
N ILE A 183 -0.73 -6.50 5.01
CA ILE A 183 -1.54 -7.20 6.00
C ILE A 183 -2.26 -6.15 6.84
N GLY A 184 -3.58 -6.12 6.72
CA GLY A 184 -4.35 -4.99 7.22
C GLY A 184 -5.66 -5.36 7.90
N SER A 185 -6.61 -4.43 7.83
CA SER A 185 -7.90 -4.45 8.55
C SER A 185 -8.76 -5.69 8.30
N LEU A 186 -8.51 -6.46 7.23
CA LEU A 186 -9.12 -7.78 7.06
C LEU A 186 -8.90 -8.71 8.26
N LEU A 187 -7.80 -8.55 9.01
CA LEU A 187 -7.52 -9.35 10.21
C LEU A 187 -8.49 -9.08 11.36
N LEU A 188 -9.13 -7.91 11.37
CA LEU A 188 -10.14 -7.56 12.37
C LEU A 188 -11.38 -8.47 12.27
N ASN A 189 -11.58 -9.08 11.09
CA ASN A 189 -12.57 -10.14 10.90
C ASN A 189 -11.95 -11.52 11.20
N PRO A 190 -12.37 -12.22 12.27
CA PRO A 190 -11.84 -13.55 12.61
C PRO A 190 -12.17 -14.62 11.56
N GLN A 191 -13.12 -14.37 10.67
CA GLN A 191 -13.49 -15.28 9.58
C GLN A 191 -12.67 -15.07 8.30
N ALA A 192 -11.78 -14.08 8.24
CA ALA A 192 -10.89 -13.84 7.10
C ALA A 192 -9.75 -14.86 7.04
N LYS A 193 -10.08 -16.14 6.83
CA LYS A 193 -9.15 -17.28 6.95
C LYS A 193 -7.89 -17.13 6.09
N LYS A 194 -8.00 -16.66 4.84
CA LYS A 194 -6.85 -16.50 3.94
C LYS A 194 -5.90 -15.40 4.43
N ALA A 195 -6.43 -14.21 4.78
CA ALA A 195 -5.63 -13.11 5.30
C ALA A 195 -4.95 -13.51 6.62
N ARG A 196 -5.64 -14.18 7.54
CA ARG A 196 -5.07 -14.68 8.79
C ARG A 196 -4.00 -15.72 8.56
N ARG A 197 -4.17 -16.61 7.57
CA ARG A 197 -3.15 -17.58 7.18
C ARG A 197 -1.91 -16.91 6.58
N ALA A 198 -2.11 -15.91 5.71
CA ALA A 198 -1.00 -15.12 5.16
C ALA A 198 -0.23 -14.39 6.29
N ALA A 199 -0.95 -13.77 7.23
CA ALA A 199 -0.35 -13.12 8.39
C ALA A 199 0.46 -14.10 9.25
N ALA A 200 0.01 -15.35 9.42
CA ALA A 200 0.67 -16.36 10.25
C ALA A 200 1.89 -16.99 9.57
N GLU A 201 1.83 -17.29 8.27
CA GLU A 201 2.75 -18.21 7.59
C GLU A 201 3.73 -17.53 6.62
N LEU A 202 3.43 -16.33 6.08
CA LEU A 202 4.38 -15.63 5.20
C LEU A 202 5.66 -15.27 5.96
N PRO A 203 6.85 -15.39 5.34
CA PRO A 203 8.09 -14.87 5.93
C PRO A 203 7.97 -13.39 6.28
N LEU A 204 8.46 -12.99 7.45
CA LEU A 204 8.33 -11.61 7.96
C LEU A 204 8.94 -10.55 7.03
N GLU A 205 9.98 -10.91 6.29
CA GLU A 205 10.63 -10.05 5.29
C GLU A 205 9.72 -9.68 4.12
N HIS A 206 8.54 -10.26 4.01
CA HIS A 206 7.57 -9.96 2.96
C HIS A 206 6.34 -9.21 3.47
N ILE A 207 6.20 -8.98 4.77
CA ILE A 207 5.01 -8.37 5.36
C ILE A 207 5.22 -6.89 5.64
N VAL A 208 4.22 -6.08 5.31
CA VAL A 208 4.03 -4.71 5.81
C VAL A 208 2.63 -4.60 6.41
N LEU A 209 2.41 -3.62 7.29
CA LEU A 209 1.12 -3.39 7.93
C LEU A 209 0.41 -2.19 7.33
N GLU A 210 -0.92 -2.25 7.28
CA GLU A 210 -1.75 -1.20 6.73
C GLU A 210 -3.14 -1.19 7.36
N THR A 211 -3.91 -0.12 7.15
CA THR A 211 -5.31 -0.08 7.58
C THR A 211 -6.30 -0.05 6.43
N ASP A 212 -5.95 0.58 5.32
CA ASP A 212 -6.88 0.98 4.26
C ASP A 212 -8.00 1.89 4.79
N SER A 213 -7.68 2.66 5.85
CA SER A 213 -8.66 3.56 6.48
C SER A 213 -8.99 4.75 5.57
N PRO A 214 -10.26 5.21 5.56
CA PRO A 214 -11.38 4.86 6.45
C PRO A 214 -12.15 3.60 6.03
N TYR A 215 -11.70 2.92 4.98
CA TYR A 215 -12.37 1.75 4.41
C TYR A 215 -12.08 0.47 5.24
N MET A 216 -12.62 -0.67 4.84
CA MET A 216 -12.38 -2.01 5.40
C MET A 216 -12.84 -2.22 6.85
N SER A 217 -13.02 -1.18 7.68
CA SER A 217 -13.61 -1.24 9.02
C SER A 217 -14.44 0.00 9.30
N GLU A 218 -15.56 -0.15 9.99
CA GLU A 218 -16.42 0.99 10.36
C GLU A 218 -15.66 1.92 11.32
N GLY A 219 -15.54 3.20 10.92
CA GLY A 219 -14.79 4.20 11.68
C GLY A 219 -13.28 3.97 11.72
N GLY A 220 -12.74 3.14 10.81
CA GLY A 220 -11.32 2.82 10.74
C GLY A 220 -10.40 4.03 10.63
N THR A 221 -9.30 3.98 11.35
CA THR A 221 -8.24 5.00 11.33
C THR A 221 -6.86 4.33 11.35
N PRO A 222 -5.78 5.05 11.01
CA PRO A 222 -4.42 4.50 11.09
C PRO A 222 -4.04 3.98 12.50
N ALA A 223 -4.71 4.41 13.56
CA ALA A 223 -4.47 3.89 14.91
C ALA A 223 -4.79 2.39 15.04
N ASP A 224 -5.62 1.83 14.15
CA ASP A 224 -5.94 0.39 14.13
C ASP A 224 -4.71 -0.50 13.81
N ILE A 225 -3.60 0.06 13.32
CA ILE A 225 -2.34 -0.65 13.16
C ILE A 225 -1.91 -1.37 14.44
N SER A 226 -2.09 -0.75 15.60
CA SER A 226 -1.73 -1.36 16.88
C SER A 226 -2.49 -2.66 17.11
N ARG A 227 -3.79 -2.67 16.85
CA ARG A 227 -4.65 -3.85 16.98
C ARG A 227 -4.34 -4.91 15.92
N ILE A 228 -4.04 -4.48 14.68
CA ILE A 228 -3.61 -5.38 13.59
C ILE A 228 -2.30 -6.05 13.97
N ALA A 229 -1.31 -5.29 14.48
CA ALA A 229 -0.03 -5.79 14.94
C ALA A 229 -0.18 -6.82 16.07
N GLU A 230 -1.02 -6.56 17.06
CA GLU A 230 -1.33 -7.50 18.13
C GLU A 230 -1.89 -8.83 17.61
N ILE A 231 -2.80 -8.77 16.62
CA ILE A 231 -3.35 -9.97 15.98
C ILE A 231 -2.25 -10.74 15.25
N VAL A 232 -1.37 -10.07 14.51
CA VAL A 232 -0.24 -10.72 13.82
C VAL A 232 0.70 -11.38 14.85
N CYS A 233 1.05 -10.68 15.91
CA CYS A 233 1.88 -11.21 17.01
C CYS A 233 1.26 -12.46 17.63
N CYS A 234 -0.04 -12.43 17.92
CA CYS A 234 -0.77 -13.57 18.47
C CYS A 234 -0.75 -14.77 17.51
N LEU A 235 -1.01 -14.54 16.20
CA LEU A 235 -1.01 -15.59 15.18
C LEU A 235 0.36 -16.27 15.00
N ARG A 236 1.44 -15.51 15.22
CA ARG A 236 2.82 -15.95 14.99
C ARG A 236 3.55 -16.39 16.27
N GLY A 237 3.05 -16.03 17.43
CA GLY A 237 3.74 -16.26 18.71
C GLY A 237 5.02 -15.40 18.87
N ILE A 238 5.02 -14.16 18.33
CA ILE A 238 6.17 -13.23 18.39
C ILE A 238 5.79 -11.96 19.16
N GLY A 239 6.78 -11.17 19.57
CA GLY A 239 6.59 -9.90 20.26
C GLY A 239 6.38 -8.72 19.30
N LEU A 240 5.75 -7.63 19.80
CA LEU A 240 5.53 -6.40 19.04
C LEU A 240 6.85 -5.78 18.53
N THR A 241 7.91 -5.80 19.33
CA THR A 241 9.24 -5.27 18.95
C THR A 241 9.84 -6.05 17.77
N GLU A 242 9.68 -7.38 17.75
CA GLU A 242 10.14 -8.21 16.63
C GLU A 242 9.37 -7.92 15.36
N LEU A 243 8.03 -7.85 15.45
CA LEU A 243 7.16 -7.52 14.32
C LEU A 243 7.49 -6.13 13.77
N SER A 244 7.54 -5.12 14.64
CA SER A 244 7.89 -3.75 14.30
C SER A 244 9.24 -3.68 13.57
N ALA A 245 10.28 -4.29 14.13
CA ALA A 245 11.60 -4.29 13.51
C ALA A 245 11.61 -4.95 12.11
N ALA A 246 10.79 -5.98 11.89
CA ALA A 246 10.70 -6.65 10.60
C ALA A 246 9.93 -5.80 9.57
N THR A 247 8.74 -5.31 9.94
CA THR A 247 7.88 -4.54 9.03
C THR A 247 8.50 -3.19 8.67
N GLU A 248 9.12 -2.50 9.64
CA GLU A 248 9.81 -1.24 9.36
C GLU A 248 11.04 -1.43 8.45
N ARG A 249 11.85 -2.48 8.64
CA ARG A 249 12.93 -2.79 7.67
C ARG A 249 12.40 -3.02 6.25
N ASN A 250 11.23 -3.64 6.12
CA ASN A 250 10.61 -3.86 4.81
C ASN A 250 10.20 -2.54 4.15
N VAL A 251 9.61 -1.62 4.93
CA VAL A 251 9.23 -0.28 4.45
C VAL A 251 10.47 0.56 4.13
N ASP A 252 11.48 0.56 5.01
CA ASP A 252 12.73 1.29 4.80
C ASP A 252 13.45 0.83 3.51
N GLY A 253 13.40 -0.48 3.22
CA GLY A 253 13.91 -1.04 1.97
C GLY A 253 13.22 -0.48 0.72
N LEU A 254 11.91 -0.22 0.79
CA LEU A 254 11.17 0.42 -0.30
C LEU A 254 11.46 1.92 -0.38
N LEU A 255 11.51 2.61 0.78
CA LEU A 255 11.77 4.06 0.85
C LEU A 255 13.17 4.45 0.36
N ALA A 256 14.16 3.58 0.55
CA ALA A 256 15.53 3.83 0.10
C ALA A 256 15.64 4.09 -1.41
N PHE A 257 14.72 3.55 -2.21
CA PHE A 257 14.66 3.82 -3.65
C PHE A 257 14.14 5.22 -3.99
N SER A 258 13.28 5.79 -3.14
CA SER A 258 12.74 7.14 -3.34
C SER A 258 13.72 8.25 -2.94
N SER A 259 14.74 7.92 -2.13
CA SER A 259 15.72 8.89 -1.60
C SER A 259 17.01 8.96 -2.42
N ALA A 260 17.18 8.13 -3.45
CA ALA A 260 18.43 7.95 -4.21
C ALA A 260 18.46 8.73 -5.53
N VAL A 261 17.69 9.82 -5.67
CA VAL A 261 17.65 10.68 -6.87
C VAL A 261 18.12 12.08 -6.53
#